data_e511983ce8aceb32d5f1e5baf1f9082d
#
_entry.id   e511983ce8aceb32d5f1e5baf1f9082d
#
_cell.length_a   1.000
_cell.length_b   1.000
_cell.length_c   1.000
_cell.angle_alpha   90.00
_cell.angle_beta   90.00
_cell.angle_gamma   90.00
#
_symmetry.space_group_name_H-M   'P 1'
#
loop_
_entity.id
_entity.type
_entity.pdbx_description
1 polymer ?
#
loop_
_entity_poly.entity_id
_entity_poly.type
_entity_poly.pdbx_seq_one_letter_code
_entity_poly.pdbx_strand_id
1 'polypeptide(L)'
;MFQRKLYANKIPKFQKLLPFLCYNITHKRKGRILIRFLGACVQNLIECIKYICGKNVRFRTIVSQAAAISYDSLPISLVIAFISAAVIAIQVSKEFLMTGAESYIGGTIAVVMIREIAPGFVALAIGARAGTAISAEIANMQVTSQVDAIKTLKISPVGYYFAPRILSAAITVPMVVLIAEFVGIFGGMFVSLETINLHPARYMASAWAWMATKDIYISLLKACIFGGLIALVCASKGYETKGGAKEVGTSTTQAAILSTIYMLVADFLINLLFYIA
;
A
#
# COMPACT_ATOMS: atom_id res chain seq x y z
N MET A 1 22.87 61.19 14.65
CA MET A 1 23.23 59.88 15.18
C MET A 1 22.09 59.20 15.95
N PHE A 2 20.88 59.79 15.98
CA PHE A 2 19.73 59.22 16.77
C PHE A 2 18.67 58.52 15.98
N GLN A 3 18.66 58.60 14.65
CA GLN A 3 17.62 57.93 13.82
C GLN A 3 17.95 56.46 13.41
N ARG A 4 19.16 55.95 13.63
CA ARG A 4 19.51 54.55 13.30
C ARG A 4 19.11 53.50 14.35
N LYS A 5 18.77 53.91 15.57
CA LYS A 5 18.37 52.98 16.65
C LYS A 5 16.89 52.62 16.69
N LEU A 6 16.01 53.33 15.97
CA LEU A 6 14.57 53.06 15.97
C LEU A 6 14.12 52.01 14.96
N TYR A 7 14.94 51.72 13.94
CA TYR A 7 14.62 50.68 12.93
C TYR A 7 15.16 49.29 13.26
N ALA A 8 16.11 49.16 14.20
CA ALA A 8 16.74 47.89 14.52
C ALA A 8 15.87 46.94 15.40
N ASN A 9 14.80 47.45 16.02
CA ASN A 9 14.03 46.68 17.01
C ASN A 9 12.67 46.15 16.52
N LYS A 10 12.30 46.40 15.24
CA LYS A 10 11.05 45.88 14.65
C LYS A 10 11.24 44.67 13.73
N ILE A 11 12.46 44.29 13.39
CA ILE A 11 12.79 43.23 12.44
C ILE A 11 12.69 41.79 13.03
N PRO A 12 12.94 41.50 14.32
CA PRO A 12 12.97 40.13 14.81
C PRO A 12 11.57 39.43 14.90
N LYS A 13 10.48 40.22 14.99
CA LYS A 13 9.13 39.62 15.04
C LYS A 13 8.62 39.17 13.66
N PHE A 14 8.97 39.90 12.61
CA PHE A 14 8.52 39.60 11.25
C PHE A 14 9.30 38.40 10.66
N GLN A 15 10.58 38.28 11.00
CA GLN A 15 11.43 37.17 10.53
C GLN A 15 11.07 35.82 11.17
N LYS A 16 10.47 35.84 12.36
CA LYS A 16 9.93 34.63 13.03
C LYS A 16 8.51 34.26 12.55
N LEU A 17 7.75 35.21 12.00
CA LEU A 17 6.41 34.96 11.47
C LEU A 17 6.45 34.43 10.03
N LEU A 18 7.45 34.81 9.24
CA LEU A 18 7.57 34.35 7.84
C LEU A 18 7.62 32.80 7.69
N PRO A 19 8.46 32.06 8.43
CA PRO A 19 8.48 30.61 8.33
C PRO A 19 7.17 29.97 8.80
N PHE A 20 6.49 30.55 9.79
CA PHE A 20 5.20 30.05 10.29
C PHE A 20 4.05 30.35 9.31
N LEU A 21 4.06 31.49 8.64
CA LEU A 21 3.12 31.84 7.57
C LEU A 21 3.38 30.99 6.30
N CYS A 22 4.65 30.84 5.90
CA CYS A 22 5.02 29.95 4.80
C CYS A 22 4.64 28.49 5.12
N TYR A 23 4.87 28.00 6.35
CA TYR A 23 4.47 26.68 6.79
C TYR A 23 2.94 26.49 6.71
N ASN A 24 2.15 27.43 7.21
CA ASN A 24 0.68 27.36 7.16
C ASN A 24 0.12 27.50 5.73
N ILE A 25 0.71 28.32 4.88
CA ILE A 25 0.28 28.47 3.48
C ILE A 25 0.63 27.22 2.67
N THR A 26 1.81 26.63 2.89
CA THR A 26 2.21 25.37 2.26
C THR A 26 1.39 24.19 2.76
N HIS A 27 1.03 24.16 4.05
CA HIS A 27 0.19 23.10 4.62
C HIS A 27 -1.26 23.17 4.11
N LYS A 28 -1.85 24.37 4.02
CA LYS A 28 -3.18 24.59 3.43
C LYS A 28 -3.22 24.32 1.92
N ARG A 29 -2.12 24.54 1.21
CA ARG A 29 -1.96 24.17 -0.22
C ARG A 29 -1.82 22.65 -0.39
N LYS A 30 -1.03 21.98 0.44
CA LYS A 30 -0.88 20.52 0.41
C LYS A 30 -2.18 19.78 0.69
N GLY A 31 -2.98 20.20 1.66
CA GLY A 31 -4.29 19.61 1.94
C GLY A 31 -5.26 19.72 0.77
N ARG A 32 -5.33 20.89 0.11
CA ARG A 32 -6.15 21.08 -1.10
C ARG A 32 -5.67 20.23 -2.30
N ILE A 33 -4.36 20.05 -2.42
CA ILE A 33 -3.78 19.20 -3.47
C ILE A 33 -4.16 17.74 -3.23
N LEU A 34 -4.11 17.25 -1.99
CA LEU A 34 -4.47 15.88 -1.62
C LEU A 34 -5.96 15.59 -1.91
N ILE A 35 -6.86 16.49 -1.53
CA ILE A 35 -8.30 16.34 -1.80
C ILE A 35 -8.60 16.39 -3.30
N ARG A 36 -7.93 17.26 -4.05
CA ARG A 36 -8.07 17.35 -5.50
C ARG A 36 -7.58 16.07 -6.20
N PHE A 37 -6.47 15.52 -5.73
CA PHE A 37 -5.93 14.28 -6.23
C PHE A 37 -6.87 13.10 -5.93
N LEU A 38 -7.47 13.04 -4.73
CA LEU A 38 -8.52 12.08 -4.40
C LEU A 38 -9.69 12.15 -5.37
N GLY A 39 -10.17 13.35 -5.68
CA GLY A 39 -11.22 13.55 -6.69
C GLY A 39 -10.83 13.03 -8.07
N ALA A 40 -9.58 13.26 -8.49
CA ALA A 40 -9.07 12.72 -9.75
C ALA A 40 -8.99 11.17 -9.73
N CYS A 41 -8.55 10.58 -8.62
CA CYS A 41 -8.53 9.12 -8.47
C CYS A 41 -9.94 8.51 -8.56
N VAL A 42 -10.94 9.13 -7.92
CA VAL A 42 -12.34 8.67 -8.01
C VAL A 42 -12.87 8.78 -9.45
N GLN A 43 -12.59 9.87 -10.15
CA GLN A 43 -12.97 10.00 -11.56
C GLN A 43 -12.32 8.94 -12.44
N ASN A 44 -11.01 8.71 -12.26
CA ASN A 44 -10.27 7.68 -12.97
C ASN A 44 -10.83 6.27 -12.66
N LEU A 45 -11.22 6.00 -11.43
CA LEU A 45 -11.84 4.73 -11.02
C LEU A 45 -13.18 4.52 -11.73
N ILE A 46 -14.05 5.54 -11.77
CA ILE A 46 -15.35 5.48 -12.45
C ILE A 46 -15.14 5.20 -13.94
N GLU A 47 -14.17 5.87 -14.57
CA GLU A 47 -13.85 5.66 -15.98
C GLU A 47 -13.30 4.25 -16.24
N CYS A 48 -12.45 3.73 -15.36
CA CYS A 48 -11.96 2.36 -15.41
C CYS A 48 -13.10 1.34 -15.29
N ILE A 49 -14.02 1.53 -14.35
CA ILE A 49 -15.18 0.64 -14.17
C ILE A 49 -16.05 0.63 -15.45
N LYS A 50 -16.33 1.79 -16.01
CA LYS A 50 -17.07 1.89 -17.29
C LYS A 50 -16.37 1.13 -18.43
N TYR A 51 -15.04 1.26 -18.51
CA TYR A 51 -14.24 0.59 -19.52
C TYR A 51 -14.24 -0.94 -19.35
N ILE A 52 -14.15 -1.42 -18.11
CA ILE A 52 -14.20 -2.84 -17.74
C ILE A 52 -15.58 -3.43 -18.08
N CYS A 53 -16.66 -2.75 -17.69
CA CYS A 53 -18.04 -3.17 -17.99
C CYS A 53 -18.31 -3.22 -19.50
N GLY A 54 -17.64 -2.38 -20.30
CA GLY A 54 -17.71 -2.40 -21.77
C GLY A 54 -16.98 -3.58 -22.42
N LYS A 55 -16.41 -4.53 -21.66
CA LYS A 55 -15.62 -5.68 -22.13
C LYS A 55 -14.44 -5.33 -23.04
N ASN A 56 -13.88 -4.14 -22.88
CA ASN A 56 -12.79 -3.65 -23.74
C ASN A 56 -11.39 -4.11 -23.25
N VAL A 57 -11.30 -4.81 -22.11
CA VAL A 57 -10.02 -5.24 -21.52
C VAL A 57 -9.65 -6.63 -22.07
N ARG A 58 -8.47 -6.72 -22.65
CA ARG A 58 -7.94 -8.00 -23.17
C ARG A 58 -7.42 -8.86 -22.00
N PHE A 59 -7.94 -10.07 -21.85
CA PHE A 59 -7.53 -11.04 -20.82
C PHE A 59 -6.02 -11.29 -20.82
N ARG A 60 -5.40 -11.41 -21.98
CA ARG A 60 -3.95 -11.58 -22.12
C ARG A 60 -3.14 -10.46 -21.46
N THR A 61 -3.63 -9.22 -21.53
CA THR A 61 -2.96 -8.07 -20.90
C THR A 61 -3.08 -8.14 -19.37
N ILE A 62 -4.24 -8.57 -18.84
CA ILE A 62 -4.42 -8.76 -17.40
C ILE A 62 -3.44 -9.82 -16.89
N VAL A 63 -3.36 -10.97 -17.55
CA VAL A 63 -2.46 -12.06 -17.13
C VAL A 63 -0.98 -11.63 -17.20
N SER A 64 -0.58 -10.93 -18.25
CA SER A 64 0.80 -10.42 -18.37
C SER A 64 1.15 -9.43 -17.26
N GLN A 65 0.25 -8.50 -16.94
CA GLN A 65 0.45 -7.54 -15.84
C GLN A 65 0.43 -8.24 -14.48
N ALA A 66 -0.48 -9.21 -14.29
CA ALA A 66 -0.54 -10.01 -13.07
C ALA A 66 0.76 -10.79 -12.84
N ALA A 67 1.30 -11.41 -13.88
CA ALA A 67 2.58 -12.12 -13.81
C ALA A 67 3.73 -11.20 -13.43
N ALA A 68 3.82 -9.99 -14.03
CA ALA A 68 4.85 -9.01 -13.71
C ALA A 68 4.76 -8.52 -12.24
N ILE A 69 3.54 -8.27 -11.74
CA ILE A 69 3.31 -7.87 -10.34
C ILE A 69 3.70 -9.00 -9.40
N SER A 70 3.25 -10.25 -9.67
CA SER A 70 3.51 -11.40 -8.80
C SER A 70 4.96 -11.78 -8.74
N TYR A 71 5.52 -12.13 -9.90
CA TYR A 71 6.83 -12.78 -10.01
C TYR A 71 7.91 -11.96 -9.31
N ASP A 72 7.87 -10.68 -9.54
CA ASP A 72 8.89 -9.79 -9.03
C ASP A 72 8.65 -9.35 -7.57
N SER A 73 7.40 -9.38 -7.08
CA SER A 73 7.08 -8.93 -5.71
C SER A 73 6.99 -10.08 -4.71
N LEU A 74 6.80 -11.32 -5.18
CA LEU A 74 6.62 -12.50 -4.33
C LEU A 74 7.82 -12.75 -3.40
N PRO A 75 9.10 -12.75 -3.86
CA PRO A 75 10.23 -13.05 -2.97
C PRO A 75 10.35 -12.04 -1.82
N ILE A 76 10.23 -10.75 -2.11
CA ILE A 76 10.33 -9.70 -1.08
C ILE A 76 9.16 -9.77 -0.10
N SER A 77 7.96 -10.10 -0.59
CA SER A 77 6.76 -10.24 0.24
C SER A 77 6.89 -11.40 1.22
N LEU A 78 7.43 -12.55 0.77
CA LEU A 78 7.65 -13.72 1.62
C LEU A 78 8.71 -13.45 2.69
N VAL A 79 9.79 -12.79 2.34
CA VAL A 79 10.85 -12.40 3.30
C VAL A 79 10.28 -11.46 4.37
N ILE A 80 9.50 -10.46 3.97
CA ILE A 80 8.86 -9.52 4.91
C ILE A 80 7.89 -10.25 5.82
N ALA A 81 7.04 -11.14 5.29
CA ALA A 81 6.09 -11.91 6.08
C ALA A 81 6.81 -12.83 7.09
N PHE A 82 7.85 -13.55 6.67
CA PHE A 82 8.65 -14.40 7.53
C PHE A 82 9.31 -13.63 8.67
N ILE A 83 10.01 -12.53 8.34
CA ILE A 83 10.73 -11.71 9.34
C ILE A 83 9.74 -11.05 10.31
N SER A 84 8.63 -10.53 9.82
CA SER A 84 7.61 -9.91 10.69
C SER A 84 7.02 -10.93 11.66
N ALA A 85 6.68 -12.13 11.18
CA ALA A 85 6.21 -13.22 12.02
C ALA A 85 7.27 -13.67 13.05
N ALA A 86 8.54 -13.76 12.64
CA ALA A 86 9.66 -14.11 13.52
C ALA A 86 9.80 -13.09 14.66
N VAL A 87 9.76 -11.80 14.36
CA VAL A 87 9.86 -10.75 15.39
C VAL A 87 8.69 -10.82 16.37
N ILE A 88 7.46 -10.98 15.87
CA ILE A 88 6.27 -11.12 16.73
C ILE A 88 6.37 -12.39 17.56
N ALA A 89 6.81 -13.51 16.97
CA ALA A 89 6.98 -14.77 17.68
C ALA A 89 7.94 -14.64 18.88
N ILE A 90 9.08 -13.96 18.71
CA ILE A 90 10.04 -13.72 19.82
C ILE A 90 9.39 -12.90 20.94
N GLN A 91 8.66 -11.84 20.61
CA GLN A 91 8.04 -10.96 21.60
C GLN A 91 6.90 -11.68 22.33
N VAL A 92 5.95 -12.26 21.59
CA VAL A 92 4.80 -12.97 22.15
C VAL A 92 5.23 -14.19 22.96
N SER A 93 6.22 -14.95 22.49
CA SER A 93 6.73 -16.12 23.23
C SER A 93 7.29 -15.76 24.60
N LYS A 94 8.05 -14.67 24.71
CA LYS A 94 8.60 -14.21 25.99
C LYS A 94 7.52 -13.79 26.98
N GLU A 95 6.56 -13.00 26.53
CA GLU A 95 5.46 -12.51 27.39
C GLU A 95 4.56 -13.66 27.87
N PHE A 96 4.23 -14.59 26.99
CA PHE A 96 3.36 -15.72 27.31
C PHE A 96 4.06 -16.78 28.17
N LEU A 97 5.39 -16.92 28.05
CA LEU A 97 6.17 -17.77 28.93
C LEU A 97 6.10 -17.27 30.38
N MET A 98 6.24 -15.96 30.60
CA MET A 98 6.16 -15.33 31.92
C MET A 98 4.81 -15.49 32.61
N THR A 99 3.73 -15.59 31.80
CA THR A 99 2.35 -15.71 32.30
C THR A 99 1.84 -17.15 32.33
N GLY A 100 2.63 -18.13 31.87
CA GLY A 100 2.20 -19.53 31.76
C GLY A 100 1.16 -19.79 30.67
N ALA A 101 1.04 -18.86 29.71
CA ALA A 101 0.04 -18.89 28.65
C ALA A 101 0.59 -19.41 27.31
N GLU A 102 1.58 -20.30 27.34
CA GLU A 102 2.30 -20.80 26.16
C GLU A 102 1.37 -21.42 25.10
N SER A 103 0.27 -22.04 25.54
CA SER A 103 -0.71 -22.68 24.64
C SER A 103 -1.42 -21.71 23.70
N TYR A 104 -1.35 -20.39 23.95
CA TYR A 104 -2.03 -19.37 23.11
C TYR A 104 -1.11 -18.72 22.07
N ILE A 105 0.19 -19.01 22.09
CA ILE A 105 1.18 -18.36 21.21
C ILE A 105 0.83 -18.56 19.73
N GLY A 106 0.59 -19.79 19.31
CA GLY A 106 0.27 -20.08 17.91
C GLY A 106 -0.97 -19.37 17.41
N GLY A 107 -2.02 -19.34 18.23
CA GLY A 107 -3.28 -18.64 17.91
C GLY A 107 -3.09 -17.14 17.76
N THR A 108 -2.38 -16.52 18.70
CA THR A 108 -2.10 -15.08 18.69
C THR A 108 -1.32 -14.68 17.43
N ILE A 109 -0.23 -15.41 17.13
CA ILE A 109 0.58 -15.13 15.93
C ILE A 109 -0.23 -15.31 14.65
N ALA A 110 -1.00 -16.41 14.53
CA ALA A 110 -1.80 -16.68 13.36
C ALA A 110 -2.85 -15.57 13.12
N VAL A 111 -3.58 -15.17 14.15
CA VAL A 111 -4.60 -14.12 14.06
C VAL A 111 -3.99 -12.76 13.67
N VAL A 112 -2.88 -12.36 14.29
CA VAL A 112 -2.20 -11.10 13.98
C VAL A 112 -1.65 -11.11 12.55
N MET A 113 -1.09 -12.24 12.12
CA MET A 113 -0.59 -12.39 10.74
C MET A 113 -1.72 -12.24 9.72
N ILE A 114 -2.83 -12.94 9.90
CA ILE A 114 -3.95 -12.94 8.94
C ILE A 114 -4.67 -11.58 8.94
N ARG A 115 -4.94 -11.00 10.11
CA ARG A 115 -5.76 -9.79 10.19
C ARG A 115 -5.03 -8.53 9.72
N GLU A 116 -3.71 -8.41 10.02
CA GLU A 116 -2.99 -7.14 9.85
C GLU A 116 -1.66 -7.29 9.10
N ILE A 117 -0.77 -8.17 9.57
CA ILE A 117 0.61 -8.18 9.11
C ILE A 117 0.72 -8.59 7.65
N ALA A 118 0.11 -9.70 7.26
CA ALA A 118 0.22 -10.17 5.89
C ALA A 118 -0.47 -9.21 4.90
N PRO A 119 -1.76 -8.84 5.05
CA PRO A 119 -2.37 -7.94 4.09
C PRO A 119 -1.72 -6.54 4.08
N GLY A 120 -1.34 -5.99 5.24
CA GLY A 120 -0.75 -4.68 5.36
C GLY A 120 0.67 -4.60 4.82
N PHE A 121 1.60 -5.38 5.36
CA PHE A 121 3.02 -5.27 5.00
C PHE A 121 3.33 -5.80 3.60
N VAL A 122 2.62 -6.85 3.15
CA VAL A 122 2.77 -7.35 1.78
C VAL A 122 2.25 -6.32 0.78
N ALA A 123 1.11 -5.68 1.05
CA ALA A 123 0.60 -4.62 0.19
C ALA A 123 1.56 -3.41 0.15
N LEU A 124 2.18 -3.03 1.28
CA LEU A 124 3.23 -2.00 1.31
C LEU A 124 4.42 -2.36 0.43
N ALA A 125 4.91 -3.60 0.51
CA ALA A 125 6.03 -4.07 -0.31
C ALA A 125 5.70 -4.05 -1.81
N ILE A 126 4.51 -4.52 -2.17
CA ILE A 126 4.01 -4.49 -3.56
C ILE A 126 3.82 -3.05 -4.03
N GLY A 127 3.30 -2.17 -3.19
CA GLY A 127 3.14 -0.74 -3.48
C GLY A 127 4.46 -0.04 -3.74
N ALA A 128 5.46 -0.32 -2.91
CA ALA A 128 6.80 0.24 -3.07
C ALA A 128 7.49 -0.22 -4.36
N ARG A 129 7.26 -1.45 -4.81
CA ARG A 129 7.91 -2.01 -5.99
C ARG A 129 7.03 -1.92 -7.24
N ALA A 130 5.92 -2.66 -7.27
CA ALA A 130 5.05 -2.72 -8.45
C ALA A 130 4.28 -1.39 -8.66
N GLY A 131 3.87 -0.74 -7.56
CA GLY A 131 3.22 0.57 -7.64
C GLY A 131 4.11 1.64 -8.25
N THR A 132 5.38 1.72 -7.83
CA THR A 132 6.35 2.66 -8.43
C THR A 132 6.65 2.34 -9.88
N ALA A 133 6.75 1.06 -10.26
CA ALA A 133 6.93 0.64 -11.64
C ALA A 133 5.74 1.08 -12.52
N ILE A 134 4.50 0.85 -12.06
CA ILE A 134 3.28 1.31 -12.75
C ILE A 134 3.30 2.83 -12.95
N SER A 135 3.68 3.60 -11.92
CA SER A 135 3.77 5.06 -12.02
C SER A 135 4.86 5.49 -12.99
N ALA A 136 6.03 4.85 -12.97
CA ALA A 136 7.13 5.15 -13.89
C ALA A 136 6.77 4.88 -15.35
N GLU A 137 6.14 3.73 -15.63
CA GLU A 137 5.71 3.37 -16.99
C GLU A 137 4.69 4.38 -17.53
N ILE A 138 3.65 4.72 -16.77
CA ILE A 138 2.61 5.65 -17.23
C ILE A 138 3.18 7.07 -17.35
N ALA A 139 4.05 7.50 -16.41
CA ALA A 139 4.71 8.78 -16.49
C ALA A 139 5.60 8.88 -17.73
N ASN A 140 6.35 7.81 -18.07
CA ASN A 140 7.16 7.76 -19.27
C ASN A 140 6.29 7.83 -20.55
N MET A 141 5.18 7.09 -20.58
CA MET A 141 4.21 7.16 -21.70
C MET A 141 3.61 8.56 -21.85
N GLN A 142 3.41 9.27 -20.74
CA GLN A 142 2.92 10.66 -20.74
C GLN A 142 3.96 11.63 -21.33
N VAL A 143 5.22 11.51 -20.86
CA VAL A 143 6.33 12.36 -21.31
C VAL A 143 6.68 12.13 -22.79
N THR A 144 6.57 10.90 -23.28
CA THR A 144 6.83 10.53 -24.70
C THR A 144 5.63 10.72 -25.61
N SER A 145 4.56 11.40 -25.14
CA SER A 145 3.33 11.69 -25.92
C SER A 145 2.55 10.46 -26.42
N GLN A 146 2.84 9.26 -25.91
CA GLN A 146 2.09 8.03 -26.25
C GLN A 146 0.64 8.12 -25.81
N VAL A 147 0.38 8.78 -24.68
CA VAL A 147 -0.98 9.02 -24.17
C VAL A 147 -1.77 9.92 -25.12
N ASP A 148 -1.13 10.93 -25.71
CA ASP A 148 -1.81 11.82 -26.65
C ASP A 148 -2.09 11.12 -27.98
N ALA A 149 -1.19 10.23 -28.42
CA ALA A 149 -1.43 9.39 -29.60
C ALA A 149 -2.69 8.49 -29.41
N ILE A 150 -2.93 7.95 -28.21
CA ILE A 150 -4.15 7.15 -27.95
C ILE A 150 -5.40 8.03 -27.91
N LYS A 151 -5.33 9.27 -27.41
CA LYS A 151 -6.44 10.22 -27.46
C LYS A 151 -6.86 10.55 -28.89
N THR A 152 -5.90 10.68 -29.82
CA THR A 152 -6.22 10.92 -31.22
C THR A 152 -6.99 9.77 -31.88
N LEU A 153 -6.80 8.54 -31.39
CA LEU A 153 -7.58 7.35 -31.79
C LEU A 153 -8.98 7.27 -31.14
N LYS A 154 -9.38 8.30 -30.37
CA LYS A 154 -10.65 8.34 -29.61
C LYS A 154 -10.80 7.21 -28.57
N ILE A 155 -9.70 6.64 -28.10
CA ILE A 155 -9.67 5.64 -27.04
C ILE A 155 -9.38 6.37 -25.72
N SER A 156 -10.13 6.03 -24.65
CA SER A 156 -9.84 6.56 -23.32
C SER A 156 -8.47 6.05 -22.83
N PRO A 157 -7.47 6.93 -22.58
CA PRO A 157 -6.19 6.49 -22.07
C PRO A 157 -6.31 5.90 -20.66
N VAL A 158 -7.20 6.46 -19.83
CA VAL A 158 -7.43 5.97 -18.47
C VAL A 158 -7.97 4.54 -18.51
N GLY A 159 -9.02 4.28 -19.30
CA GLY A 159 -9.55 2.93 -19.46
C GLY A 159 -8.53 1.95 -20.02
N TYR A 160 -7.78 2.36 -21.02
CA TYR A 160 -6.82 1.49 -21.71
C TYR A 160 -5.60 1.13 -20.86
N TYR A 161 -5.02 2.10 -20.15
CA TYR A 161 -3.80 1.88 -19.38
C TYR A 161 -4.07 1.46 -17.93
N PHE A 162 -5.11 1.98 -17.26
CA PHE A 162 -5.34 1.74 -15.84
C PHE A 162 -6.13 0.47 -15.59
N ALA A 163 -7.20 0.22 -16.38
CA ALA A 163 -8.09 -0.91 -16.13
C ALA A 163 -7.37 -2.26 -16.03
N PRO A 164 -6.48 -2.65 -16.98
CA PRO A 164 -5.79 -3.93 -16.86
C PRO A 164 -4.86 -3.98 -15.65
N ARG A 165 -4.20 -2.86 -15.26
CA ARG A 165 -3.30 -2.80 -14.10
C ARG A 165 -4.06 -2.91 -12.78
N ILE A 166 -5.19 -2.22 -12.65
CA ILE A 166 -6.04 -2.27 -11.46
C ILE A 166 -6.60 -3.68 -11.27
N LEU A 167 -7.14 -4.30 -12.33
CA LEU A 167 -7.66 -5.66 -12.27
C LEU A 167 -6.56 -6.68 -11.93
N SER A 168 -5.41 -6.57 -12.57
CA SER A 168 -4.29 -7.45 -12.30
C SER A 168 -3.84 -7.35 -10.84
N ALA A 169 -3.67 -6.14 -10.31
CA ALA A 169 -3.26 -5.94 -8.92
C ALA A 169 -4.33 -6.44 -7.93
N ALA A 170 -5.62 -6.17 -8.20
CA ALA A 170 -6.71 -6.62 -7.35
C ALA A 170 -6.82 -8.16 -7.26
N ILE A 171 -6.41 -8.88 -8.30
CA ILE A 171 -6.39 -10.36 -8.30
C ILE A 171 -5.09 -10.91 -7.73
N THR A 172 -3.96 -10.28 -8.05
CA THR A 172 -2.62 -10.79 -7.72
C THR A 172 -2.27 -10.58 -6.25
N VAL A 173 -2.58 -9.39 -5.69
CA VAL A 173 -2.21 -9.07 -4.31
C VAL A 173 -2.84 -10.05 -3.30
N PRO A 174 -4.12 -10.44 -3.38
CA PRO A 174 -4.67 -11.47 -2.51
C PRO A 174 -3.96 -12.82 -2.60
N MET A 175 -3.54 -13.23 -3.80
CA MET A 175 -2.82 -14.50 -3.98
C MET A 175 -1.45 -14.47 -3.29
N VAL A 176 -0.72 -13.35 -3.43
CA VAL A 176 0.58 -13.18 -2.77
C VAL A 176 0.41 -13.11 -1.25
N VAL A 177 -0.64 -12.42 -0.75
CA VAL A 177 -0.96 -12.33 0.68
C VAL A 177 -1.27 -13.71 1.25
N LEU A 178 -2.07 -14.54 0.59
CA LEU A 178 -2.34 -15.91 1.03
C LEU A 178 -1.05 -16.72 1.24
N ILE A 179 -0.15 -16.69 0.27
CA ILE A 179 1.12 -17.41 0.37
C ILE A 179 1.95 -16.82 1.54
N ALA A 180 1.96 -15.50 1.69
CA ALA A 180 2.66 -14.81 2.76
C ALA A 180 2.11 -15.14 4.16
N GLU A 181 0.80 -15.31 4.31
CA GLU A 181 0.15 -15.78 5.55
C GLU A 181 0.68 -17.15 5.95
N PHE A 182 0.70 -18.11 5.03
CA PHE A 182 1.26 -19.44 5.30
C PHE A 182 2.73 -19.35 5.72
N VAL A 183 3.56 -18.65 4.95
CA VAL A 183 4.98 -18.50 5.25
C VAL A 183 5.20 -17.81 6.60
N GLY A 184 4.39 -16.80 6.93
CA GLY A 184 4.45 -16.12 8.22
C GLY A 184 4.08 -17.04 9.40
N ILE A 185 2.98 -17.79 9.30
CA ILE A 185 2.56 -18.72 10.36
C ILE A 185 3.60 -19.80 10.59
N PHE A 186 4.14 -20.41 9.54
CA PHE A 186 5.23 -21.39 9.66
C PHE A 186 6.54 -20.78 10.17
N GLY A 187 6.86 -19.54 9.75
CA GLY A 187 8.01 -18.81 10.27
C GLY A 187 7.91 -18.53 11.77
N GLY A 188 6.73 -18.11 12.22
CA GLY A 188 6.43 -17.94 13.64
C GLY A 188 6.53 -19.24 14.44
N MET A 189 6.06 -20.37 13.89
CA MET A 189 6.21 -21.69 14.48
C MET A 189 7.68 -22.08 14.66
N PHE A 190 8.49 -21.92 13.62
CA PHE A 190 9.91 -22.23 13.66
C PHE A 190 10.65 -21.45 14.74
N VAL A 191 10.39 -20.13 14.80
CA VAL A 191 11.03 -19.26 15.80
C VAL A 191 10.53 -19.55 17.22
N SER A 192 9.26 -19.87 17.42
CA SER A 192 8.73 -20.25 18.74
C SER A 192 9.32 -21.57 19.23
N LEU A 193 9.61 -22.51 18.34
CA LEU A 193 10.31 -23.76 18.67
C LEU A 193 11.73 -23.45 19.18
N GLU A 194 12.50 -22.64 18.47
CA GLU A 194 13.88 -22.29 18.83
C GLU A 194 13.97 -21.42 20.10
N THR A 195 12.97 -20.57 20.37
CA THR A 195 13.02 -19.59 21.46
C THR A 195 12.61 -20.19 22.80
N ILE A 196 11.56 -21.02 22.82
CA ILE A 196 10.95 -21.55 24.07
C ILE A 196 10.72 -23.07 24.01
N ASN A 197 11.26 -23.78 23.03
CA ASN A 197 11.04 -25.21 22.78
C ASN A 197 9.55 -25.59 22.69
N LEU A 198 8.70 -24.68 22.14
CA LEU A 198 7.29 -24.96 21.97
C LEU A 198 7.07 -26.02 20.88
N HIS A 199 6.48 -27.14 21.26
CA HIS A 199 6.27 -28.25 20.34
C HIS A 199 5.39 -27.83 19.14
N PRO A 200 5.80 -28.08 17.88
CA PRO A 200 5.06 -27.65 16.68
C PRO A 200 3.59 -28.05 16.66
N ALA A 201 3.26 -29.24 17.17
CA ALA A 201 1.86 -29.68 17.23
C ALA A 201 0.99 -28.80 18.14
N ARG A 202 1.54 -28.33 19.29
CA ARG A 202 0.82 -27.40 20.19
C ARG A 202 0.63 -26.05 19.53
N TYR A 203 1.66 -25.53 18.86
CA TYR A 203 1.58 -24.29 18.11
C TYR A 203 0.48 -24.35 17.04
N MET A 204 0.52 -25.38 16.19
CA MET A 204 -0.46 -25.55 15.11
C MET A 204 -1.88 -25.78 15.63
N ALA A 205 -2.05 -26.58 16.69
CA ALA A 205 -3.35 -26.78 17.30
C ALA A 205 -3.96 -25.46 17.80
N SER A 206 -3.15 -24.61 18.43
CA SER A 206 -3.58 -23.28 18.86
C SER A 206 -3.87 -22.35 17.68
N ALA A 207 -3.03 -22.36 16.65
CA ALA A 207 -3.24 -21.57 15.44
C ALA A 207 -4.58 -21.92 14.78
N TRP A 208 -4.86 -23.20 14.56
CA TRP A 208 -6.12 -23.68 13.99
C TRP A 208 -7.35 -23.36 14.85
N ALA A 209 -7.22 -23.44 16.17
CA ALA A 209 -8.33 -23.18 17.09
C ALA A 209 -8.76 -21.70 17.08
N TRP A 210 -7.82 -20.78 16.81
CA TRP A 210 -8.09 -19.34 16.86
C TRP A 210 -8.36 -18.71 15.49
N MET A 211 -7.92 -19.36 14.40
CA MET A 211 -8.20 -18.89 13.05
C MET A 211 -9.68 -19.08 12.71
N ALA A 212 -10.40 -17.95 12.59
CA ALA A 212 -11.76 -17.98 12.09
C ALA A 212 -11.73 -17.85 10.54
N THR A 213 -12.56 -18.63 9.86
CA THR A 213 -12.74 -18.54 8.40
C THR A 213 -13.08 -17.10 7.95
N LYS A 214 -13.82 -16.37 8.80
CA LYS A 214 -14.14 -14.96 8.61
C LYS A 214 -12.87 -14.10 8.43
N ASP A 215 -11.82 -14.34 9.22
CA ASP A 215 -10.60 -13.54 9.19
C ASP A 215 -9.85 -13.69 7.85
N ILE A 216 -9.81 -14.91 7.31
CA ILE A 216 -9.22 -15.17 5.99
C ILE A 216 -9.98 -14.42 4.89
N TYR A 217 -11.31 -14.44 4.90
CA TYR A 217 -12.09 -13.71 3.91
C TYR A 217 -11.88 -12.20 4.01
N ILE A 218 -11.78 -11.65 5.23
CA ILE A 218 -11.53 -10.22 5.44
C ILE A 218 -10.11 -9.87 4.98
N SER A 219 -9.12 -10.70 5.27
CA SER A 219 -7.75 -10.51 4.78
C SER A 219 -7.69 -10.45 3.26
N LEU A 220 -8.32 -11.41 2.57
CA LEU A 220 -8.38 -11.42 1.11
C LEU A 220 -9.11 -10.21 0.53
N LEU A 221 -10.20 -9.78 1.18
CA LEU A 221 -10.92 -8.58 0.79
C LEU A 221 -10.05 -7.33 0.96
N LYS A 222 -9.35 -7.19 2.10
CA LYS A 222 -8.37 -6.13 2.33
C LYS A 222 -7.30 -6.12 1.24
N ALA A 223 -6.70 -7.28 0.96
CA ALA A 223 -5.65 -7.42 -0.04
C ALA A 223 -6.13 -7.03 -1.45
N CYS A 224 -7.36 -7.39 -1.82
CA CYS A 224 -7.98 -7.02 -3.09
C CYS A 224 -8.16 -5.49 -3.20
N ILE A 225 -8.69 -4.86 -2.15
CA ILE A 225 -8.87 -3.41 -2.09
C ILE A 225 -7.53 -2.69 -2.13
N PHE A 226 -6.53 -3.16 -1.37
CA PHE A 226 -5.19 -2.55 -1.34
C PHE A 226 -4.49 -2.64 -2.70
N GLY A 227 -4.55 -3.80 -3.35
CA GLY A 227 -3.97 -3.99 -4.68
C GLY A 227 -4.58 -3.05 -5.72
N GLY A 228 -5.92 -2.98 -5.77
CA GLY A 228 -6.63 -2.07 -6.66
C GLY A 228 -6.33 -0.60 -6.37
N LEU A 229 -6.30 -0.21 -5.09
CA LEU A 229 -6.03 1.15 -4.64
C LEU A 229 -4.59 1.58 -4.96
N ILE A 230 -3.60 0.73 -4.70
CA ILE A 230 -2.19 0.99 -5.04
C ILE A 230 -2.05 1.23 -6.54
N ALA A 231 -2.60 0.33 -7.38
CA ALA A 231 -2.52 0.45 -8.82
C ALA A 231 -3.21 1.72 -9.33
N LEU A 232 -4.39 2.07 -8.79
CA LEU A 232 -5.14 3.28 -9.13
C LEU A 232 -4.37 4.55 -8.80
N VAL A 233 -3.86 4.66 -7.57
CA VAL A 233 -3.14 5.85 -7.08
C VAL A 233 -1.84 6.04 -7.84
N CYS A 234 -1.07 4.97 -8.03
CA CYS A 234 0.21 5.02 -8.74
C CYS A 234 0.01 5.34 -10.23
N ALA A 235 -0.99 4.75 -10.88
CA ALA A 235 -1.33 5.06 -12.26
C ALA A 235 -1.80 6.52 -12.42
N SER A 236 -2.66 6.99 -11.53
CA SER A 236 -3.16 8.39 -11.54
C SER A 236 -2.02 9.37 -11.35
N LYS A 237 -1.05 9.05 -10.48
CA LYS A 237 0.10 9.93 -10.25
C LYS A 237 1.04 9.96 -11.44
N GLY A 238 1.30 8.82 -12.06
CA GLY A 238 2.07 8.74 -13.31
C GLY A 238 1.42 9.54 -14.45
N TYR A 239 0.10 9.47 -14.56
CA TYR A 239 -0.67 10.20 -15.58
C TYR A 239 -0.65 11.73 -15.43
N GLU A 240 -0.56 12.24 -14.19
CA GLU A 240 -0.41 13.68 -13.91
C GLU A 240 0.98 14.24 -14.23
N THR A 241 1.95 13.40 -14.56
CA THR A 241 3.34 13.82 -14.79
C THR A 241 3.43 14.74 -16.01
N LYS A 242 4.10 15.88 -15.85
CA LYS A 242 4.35 16.86 -16.90
C LYS A 242 5.82 17.25 -16.85
N GLY A 243 6.52 17.15 -17.97
CA GLY A 243 7.91 17.55 -18.07
C GLY A 243 8.78 16.43 -18.62
N GLY A 244 9.97 16.22 -18.09
CA GLY A 244 10.97 15.28 -18.59
C GLY A 244 11.29 14.14 -17.60
N ALA A 245 12.44 13.50 -17.81
CA ALA A 245 12.86 12.33 -17.02
C ALA A 245 12.99 12.61 -15.50
N LYS A 246 13.32 13.85 -15.11
CA LYS A 246 13.41 14.25 -13.70
C LYS A 246 12.04 14.19 -13.02
N GLU A 247 11.01 14.63 -13.71
CA GLU A 247 9.63 14.66 -13.23
C GLU A 247 9.04 13.24 -13.13
N VAL A 248 9.47 12.31 -13.99
CA VAL A 248 9.13 10.88 -13.86
C VAL A 248 9.62 10.33 -12.52
N GLY A 249 10.89 10.58 -12.14
CA GLY A 249 11.45 10.15 -10.86
C GLY A 249 10.72 10.75 -9.64
N THR A 250 10.39 12.05 -9.70
CA THR A 250 9.63 12.69 -8.60
C THR A 250 8.19 12.16 -8.49
N SER A 251 7.57 11.86 -9.61
CA SER A 251 6.21 11.32 -9.67
C SER A 251 6.15 9.91 -9.08
N THR A 252 7.13 9.05 -9.37
CA THR A 252 7.21 7.69 -8.80
C THR A 252 7.37 7.70 -7.29
N THR A 253 8.24 8.57 -6.76
CA THR A 253 8.41 8.70 -5.31
C THR A 253 7.12 9.21 -4.63
N GLN A 254 6.46 10.21 -5.23
CA GLN A 254 5.19 10.72 -4.71
C GLN A 254 4.07 9.67 -4.81
N ALA A 255 4.06 8.86 -5.87
CA ALA A 255 3.09 7.77 -6.02
C ALA A 255 3.22 6.73 -4.90
N ALA A 256 4.45 6.33 -4.55
CA ALA A 256 4.72 5.41 -3.44
C ALA A 256 4.21 5.98 -2.10
N ILE A 257 4.51 7.24 -1.80
CA ILE A 257 4.07 7.88 -0.55
C ILE A 257 2.54 7.96 -0.49
N LEU A 258 1.90 8.42 -1.57
CA LEU A 258 0.45 8.58 -1.60
C LEU A 258 -0.28 7.25 -1.53
N SER A 259 0.18 6.23 -2.27
CA SER A 259 -0.43 4.89 -2.22
C SER A 259 -0.35 4.27 -0.83
N THR A 260 0.78 4.44 -0.13
CA THR A 260 0.95 4.02 1.27
C THR A 260 -0.04 4.71 2.19
N ILE A 261 -0.17 6.05 2.10
CA ILE A 261 -1.09 6.80 2.96
C ILE A 261 -2.55 6.36 2.72
N TYR A 262 -2.97 6.26 1.47
CA TYR A 262 -4.35 5.85 1.16
C TYR A 262 -4.62 4.40 1.55
N MET A 263 -3.63 3.51 1.41
CA MET A 263 -3.75 2.13 1.86
C MET A 263 -3.93 2.04 3.38
N LEU A 264 -3.12 2.77 4.18
CA LEU A 264 -3.26 2.79 5.64
C LEU A 264 -4.61 3.37 6.09
N VAL A 265 -5.11 4.40 5.41
CA VAL A 265 -6.45 4.94 5.69
C VAL A 265 -7.54 3.91 5.35
N ALA A 266 -7.40 3.20 4.23
CA ALA A 266 -8.33 2.15 3.85
C ALA A 266 -8.31 0.98 4.84
N ASP A 267 -7.13 0.57 5.30
CA ASP A 267 -6.97 -0.47 6.32
C ASP A 267 -7.67 -0.09 7.62
N PHE A 268 -7.44 1.12 8.12
CA PHE A 268 -8.13 1.63 9.32
C PHE A 268 -9.67 1.61 9.16
N LEU A 269 -10.19 2.05 8.01
CA LEU A 269 -11.64 2.07 7.75
C LEU A 269 -12.22 0.66 7.67
N ILE A 270 -11.50 -0.28 7.06
CA ILE A 270 -11.95 -1.68 6.98
C ILE A 270 -11.96 -2.31 8.37
N ASN A 271 -10.93 -2.06 9.19
CA ASN A 271 -10.88 -2.56 10.56
C ASN A 271 -12.02 -1.98 11.41
N LEU A 272 -12.30 -0.69 11.28
CA LEU A 272 -13.42 -0.05 11.95
C LEU A 272 -14.76 -0.73 11.59
N LEU A 273 -14.95 -1.03 10.30
CA LEU A 273 -16.18 -1.61 9.79
C LEU A 273 -16.39 -3.07 10.23
N PHE A 274 -15.32 -3.89 10.24
CA PHE A 274 -15.45 -5.33 10.42
C PHE A 274 -15.17 -5.85 11.84
N TYR A 275 -14.42 -5.06 12.66
CA TYR A 275 -14.00 -5.49 14.00
C TYR A 275 -14.55 -4.62 15.13
N ILE A 276 -15.06 -3.42 14.85
CA ILE A 276 -15.63 -2.52 15.86
C ILE A 276 -17.16 -2.42 15.70
N ALA A 277 -17.68 -2.41 14.47
CA ALA A 277 -19.11 -2.45 14.19
C ALA A 277 -19.65 -3.89 14.24
#